data_e124dc0db5551d9e2f59ed03f8dd39d6
#
_entry.id   e124dc0db5551d9e2f59ed03f8dd39d6
#
_cell.length_a   1.000
_cell.length_b   1.000
_cell.length_c   1.000
_cell.angle_alpha   90.00
_cell.angle_beta   90.00
_cell.angle_gamma   90.00
#
_symmetry.space_group_name_H-M   'P 1'
#
loop_
_entity.id
_entity.type
_entity.pdbx_description
1 polymer ?
#
loop_
_entity_poly.entity_id
_entity_poly.type
_entity_poly.pdbx_seq_one_letter_code
_entity_poly.pdbx_strand_id
1 'polypeptide(L)'
;DVYKNMNIQPQANKPNFQANIKFVNSKEFEKHAFHSYFYCGKPKEPITDSFVKGDGIWTPYIRTCSAGGVVDNEGAVGFHIFDAEENIKAVKDKFADTIKNLVQNPKSALLIGSKRLDFRPDSIPLFETITDKIKKFVTPSTFKTHKHKFGESDIGYEKSTDTWFIVTSKQEHPMLLNSLKEITTPEELKESFEQIKIAPQDRLFVMDKEITKSDYPEMFLQD
;
A
#
# COMPACT_ATOMS: atom_id res chain seq x y z
N ASP A 1 -41.76 -30.38 30.46
CA ASP A 1 -41.35 -29.73 29.21
C ASP A 1 -40.73 -28.37 29.56
N VAL A 2 -39.41 -28.34 29.63
CA VAL A 2 -38.64 -27.13 29.85
C VAL A 2 -37.58 -27.06 28.73
N TYR A 3 -37.94 -26.46 27.59
CA TYR A 3 -36.97 -26.03 26.61
C TYR A 3 -36.43 -24.66 27.02
N LYS A 4 -35.29 -24.65 27.66
CA LYS A 4 -34.52 -23.44 27.86
C LYS A 4 -33.95 -22.97 26.50
N ASN A 5 -34.43 -21.83 26.04
CA ASN A 5 -33.84 -21.05 24.96
C ASN A 5 -32.40 -20.69 25.30
N MET A 6 -31.43 -21.42 24.76
CA MET A 6 -30.04 -20.95 24.69
C MET A 6 -29.96 -19.92 23.58
N ASN A 7 -29.99 -18.67 23.94
CA ASN A 7 -29.62 -17.57 23.07
C ASN A 7 -28.09 -17.60 22.90
N ILE A 8 -27.61 -18.41 21.95
CA ILE A 8 -26.23 -18.35 21.48
C ILE A 8 -26.16 -17.14 20.56
N GLN A 9 -25.80 -15.99 21.13
CA GLN A 9 -25.33 -14.88 20.31
C GLN A 9 -24.02 -15.32 19.66
N PRO A 10 -23.91 -15.31 18.33
CA PRO A 10 -22.60 -15.49 17.70
C PRO A 10 -21.75 -14.30 18.10
N GLN A 11 -20.81 -14.50 18.99
CA GLN A 11 -19.66 -13.59 19.11
C GLN A 11 -18.95 -13.64 17.77
N ALA A 12 -19.25 -12.66 16.93
CA ALA A 12 -18.43 -12.36 15.80
C ALA A 12 -17.06 -11.93 16.35
N ASN A 13 -16.15 -12.88 16.51
CA ASN A 13 -14.73 -12.60 16.60
C ASN A 13 -14.36 -11.94 15.28
N LYS A 14 -14.48 -10.61 15.23
CA LYS A 14 -13.85 -9.83 14.16
C LYS A 14 -12.37 -10.10 14.32
N PRO A 15 -11.71 -10.70 13.32
CA PRO A 15 -10.27 -10.85 13.37
C PRO A 15 -9.70 -9.43 13.52
N ASN A 16 -8.96 -9.21 14.59
CA ASN A 16 -8.22 -7.99 14.83
C ASN A 16 -7.02 -8.02 13.86
N PHE A 17 -7.23 -7.62 12.62
CA PHE A 17 -6.15 -7.50 11.64
C PHE A 17 -5.37 -6.23 11.95
N GLN A 18 -4.27 -6.41 12.64
CA GLN A 18 -3.23 -5.40 12.80
C GLN A 18 -2.19 -5.62 11.71
N ALA A 19 -2.29 -4.91 10.61
CA ALA A 19 -1.17 -4.87 9.69
C ALA A 19 -0.19 -3.79 10.15
N ASN A 20 1.10 -4.10 10.09
CA ASN A 20 2.14 -3.15 10.40
C ASN A 20 2.58 -2.42 9.13
N ILE A 21 2.80 -1.11 9.27
CA ILE A 21 3.46 -0.29 8.24
C ILE A 21 4.69 0.32 8.87
N LYS A 22 5.84 0.08 8.27
CA LYS A 22 7.11 0.58 8.78
C LYS A 22 7.84 1.37 7.70
N PHE A 23 7.97 2.68 7.92
CA PHE A 23 8.85 3.51 7.11
C PHE A 23 10.27 3.35 7.62
N VAL A 24 11.18 2.97 6.71
CA VAL A 24 12.58 2.65 7.01
C VAL A 24 13.50 3.35 6.02
N ASN A 25 14.77 3.43 6.32
CA ASN A 25 15.79 3.82 5.35
C ASN A 25 16.20 2.62 4.45
N SER A 26 16.89 2.90 3.34
CA SER A 26 17.36 1.86 2.41
C SER A 26 18.19 0.78 3.08
N LYS A 27 19.07 1.18 4.01
CA LYS A 27 19.95 0.25 4.74
C LYS A 27 19.16 -0.75 5.60
N GLU A 28 18.06 -0.31 6.19
CA GLU A 28 17.18 -1.21 6.96
C GLU A 28 16.37 -2.09 6.03
N PHE A 29 15.83 -1.51 4.94
CA PHE A 29 15.05 -2.22 3.94
C PHE A 29 15.81 -3.40 3.32
N GLU A 30 17.09 -3.22 3.02
CA GLU A 30 17.95 -4.26 2.43
C GLU A 30 18.18 -5.46 3.36
N LYS A 31 17.91 -5.35 4.66
CA LYS A 31 18.04 -6.47 5.60
C LYS A 31 16.87 -7.45 5.55
N HIS A 32 15.76 -7.06 4.94
CA HIS A 32 14.58 -7.91 4.85
C HIS A 32 14.70 -8.94 3.73
N ALA A 33 14.14 -10.13 3.98
CA ALA A 33 14.24 -11.27 3.06
C ALA A 33 13.18 -11.19 1.94
N PHE A 34 13.21 -10.11 1.14
CA PHE A 34 12.39 -10.02 -0.05
C PHE A 34 13.01 -10.87 -1.16
N HIS A 35 12.22 -11.75 -1.75
CA HIS A 35 12.71 -12.71 -2.76
C HIS A 35 11.89 -12.69 -4.06
N SER A 36 10.72 -12.05 -4.06
CA SER A 36 9.87 -11.94 -5.24
C SER A 36 9.73 -10.47 -5.65
N TYR A 37 10.39 -10.14 -6.73
CA TYR A 37 10.35 -8.80 -7.32
C TYR A 37 9.17 -8.65 -8.27
N PHE A 38 8.42 -7.56 -8.16
CA PHE A 38 7.41 -7.18 -9.15
C PHE A 38 7.79 -5.85 -9.80
N TYR A 39 7.86 -5.84 -11.12
CA TYR A 39 8.29 -4.68 -11.87
C TYR A 39 7.11 -3.83 -12.36
N CYS A 40 7.41 -2.58 -12.70
CA CYS A 40 6.42 -1.65 -13.22
C CYS A 40 5.94 -2.06 -14.60
N GLY A 41 4.66 -2.43 -14.71
CA GLY A 41 4.03 -2.80 -15.98
C GLY A 41 3.94 -1.61 -16.92
N LYS A 42 4.59 -1.72 -18.08
CA LYS A 42 4.64 -0.68 -19.09
C LYS A 42 3.34 -0.61 -19.92
N PRO A 43 3.08 0.52 -20.58
CA PRO A 43 2.00 0.61 -21.54
C PRO A 43 2.13 -0.47 -22.62
N LYS A 44 0.99 -1.07 -23.01
CA LYS A 44 0.88 -2.15 -24.01
C LYS A 44 1.36 -3.55 -23.57
N GLU A 45 1.96 -3.69 -22.39
CA GLU A 45 2.19 -4.99 -21.76
C GLU A 45 0.91 -5.49 -21.09
N PRO A 46 0.70 -6.82 -20.97
CA PRO A 46 -0.41 -7.35 -20.18
C PRO A 46 -0.33 -6.86 -18.74
N ILE A 47 -1.41 -6.28 -18.20
CA ILE A 47 -1.42 -5.81 -16.83
C ILE A 47 -1.10 -6.93 -15.83
N THR A 48 -1.42 -8.16 -16.18
CA THR A 48 -1.15 -9.36 -15.38
C THR A 48 0.33 -9.54 -15.06
N ASP A 49 1.21 -9.07 -15.94
CA ASP A 49 2.67 -9.20 -15.78
C ASP A 49 3.22 -8.27 -14.69
N SER A 50 2.40 -7.29 -14.26
CA SER A 50 2.71 -6.39 -13.15
C SER A 50 2.37 -6.97 -11.77
N PHE A 51 1.82 -8.19 -11.70
CA PHE A 51 1.37 -8.82 -10.46
C PHE A 51 2.28 -9.96 -10.06
N VAL A 52 2.61 -10.00 -8.77
CA VAL A 52 3.38 -11.10 -8.17
C VAL A 52 2.74 -11.49 -6.85
N LYS A 53 2.54 -12.79 -6.61
CA LYS A 53 2.11 -13.35 -5.32
C LYS A 53 3.32 -13.93 -4.58
N GLY A 54 3.44 -13.63 -3.28
CA GLY A 54 4.51 -14.16 -2.44
C GLY A 54 4.36 -13.80 -0.97
N ASP A 55 5.22 -14.38 -0.15
CA ASP A 55 5.35 -14.13 1.29
C ASP A 55 6.45 -13.13 1.62
N GLY A 56 7.32 -12.81 0.64
CA GLY A 56 8.33 -11.76 0.68
C GLY A 56 8.44 -11.08 -0.67
N ILE A 57 7.61 -10.08 -0.93
CA ILE A 57 7.53 -9.37 -2.22
C ILE A 57 8.05 -7.95 -2.11
N TRP A 58 8.57 -7.38 -3.20
CA TRP A 58 9.04 -5.99 -3.21
C TRP A 58 9.05 -5.36 -4.60
N THR A 59 9.02 -4.02 -4.65
CA THR A 59 9.21 -3.21 -5.86
C THR A 59 9.79 -1.84 -5.52
N PRO A 60 10.74 -1.34 -6.31
CA PRO A 60 11.32 -0.02 -6.15
C PRO A 60 10.71 1.02 -7.09
N TYR A 61 11.18 2.27 -6.92
CA TYR A 61 11.02 3.38 -7.86
C TYR A 61 9.58 3.82 -8.14
N ILE A 62 8.74 3.81 -7.13
CA ILE A 62 7.37 4.34 -7.23
C ILE A 62 7.46 5.87 -7.21
N ARG A 63 7.48 6.51 -8.38
CA ARG A 63 7.52 7.97 -8.54
C ARG A 63 6.17 8.54 -8.94
N THR A 64 5.70 8.19 -10.12
CA THR A 64 4.42 8.62 -10.70
C THR A 64 3.46 7.46 -10.89
N CYS A 65 4.00 6.25 -10.87
CA CYS A 65 3.25 5.00 -10.88
C CYS A 65 2.38 4.83 -9.63
N SER A 66 1.51 3.84 -9.69
CA SER A 66 0.80 3.34 -8.51
C SER A 66 1.23 1.91 -8.23
N ALA A 67 1.64 1.64 -7.00
CA ALA A 67 2.04 0.30 -6.57
C ALA A 67 1.46 -0.03 -5.20
N GLY A 68 1.34 -1.31 -4.91
CA GLY A 68 0.79 -1.79 -3.64
C GLY A 68 0.56 -3.27 -3.65
N GLY A 69 -0.37 -3.71 -2.83
CA GLY A 69 -0.76 -5.11 -2.81
C GLY A 69 -1.97 -5.39 -1.95
N VAL A 70 -2.51 -6.59 -2.14
CA VAL A 70 -3.61 -7.15 -1.37
C VAL A 70 -3.09 -8.36 -0.62
N VAL A 71 -3.27 -8.34 0.69
CA VAL A 71 -2.80 -9.40 1.62
C VAL A 71 -3.91 -10.42 1.86
N ASP A 72 -3.56 -11.69 1.85
CA ASP A 72 -4.40 -12.81 2.29
C ASP A 72 -3.70 -13.70 3.33
N ASN A 73 -4.22 -14.91 3.57
CA ASN A 73 -3.61 -15.86 4.51
C ASN A 73 -2.28 -16.44 4.01
N GLU A 74 -2.05 -16.41 2.70
CA GLU A 74 -0.88 -17.04 2.08
C GLU A 74 0.27 -16.08 1.86
N GLY A 75 0.01 -14.75 1.90
CA GLY A 75 1.00 -13.71 1.66
C GLY A 75 0.37 -12.46 1.08
N ALA A 76 1.03 -11.83 0.13
CA ALA A 76 0.48 -10.69 -0.59
C ALA A 76 0.58 -10.87 -2.09
N VAL A 77 -0.38 -10.30 -2.80
CA VAL A 77 -0.30 -10.08 -4.24
C VAL A 77 0.08 -8.63 -4.46
N GLY A 78 1.32 -8.40 -4.84
CA GLY A 78 1.84 -7.07 -5.18
C GLY A 78 1.55 -6.70 -6.62
N PHE A 79 1.44 -5.41 -6.89
CA PHE A 79 1.32 -4.85 -8.23
C PHE A 79 2.05 -3.51 -8.33
N HIS A 80 2.59 -3.20 -9.52
CA HIS A 80 3.22 -1.92 -9.84
C HIS A 80 2.82 -1.52 -11.25
N ILE A 81 2.06 -0.44 -11.39
CA ILE A 81 1.42 -0.04 -12.65
C ILE A 81 1.88 1.36 -13.03
N PHE A 82 2.41 1.46 -14.26
CA PHE A 82 2.86 2.71 -14.84
C PHE A 82 1.68 3.64 -15.15
N ASP A 83 1.85 4.94 -14.94
CA ASP A 83 0.86 5.99 -15.16
C ASP A 83 0.70 6.33 -16.65
N ALA A 84 -0.15 5.58 -17.32
CA ALA A 84 -0.53 5.78 -18.72
C ALA A 84 -2.02 5.50 -18.94
N GLU A 85 -2.61 6.16 -19.92
CA GLU A 85 -4.03 6.01 -20.25
C GLU A 85 -4.41 4.56 -20.56
N GLU A 86 -3.56 3.85 -21.31
CA GLU A 86 -3.76 2.43 -21.63
C GLU A 86 -3.80 1.56 -20.37
N ASN A 87 -2.96 1.87 -19.38
CA ASN A 87 -2.95 1.16 -18.11
C ASN A 87 -4.18 1.48 -17.26
N ILE A 88 -4.67 2.72 -17.25
CA ILE A 88 -5.92 3.08 -16.59
C ILE A 88 -7.08 2.25 -17.17
N LYS A 89 -7.14 2.12 -18.50
CA LYS A 89 -8.14 1.28 -19.16
C LYS A 89 -7.97 -0.20 -18.78
N ALA A 90 -6.76 -0.72 -18.81
CA ALA A 90 -6.48 -2.11 -18.42
C ALA A 90 -6.85 -2.38 -16.95
N VAL A 91 -6.62 -1.42 -16.03
CA VAL A 91 -7.07 -1.51 -14.64
C VAL A 91 -8.59 -1.57 -14.55
N LYS A 92 -9.31 -0.73 -15.28
CA LYS A 92 -10.78 -0.76 -15.32
C LYS A 92 -11.30 -2.12 -15.74
N ASP A 93 -10.70 -2.73 -16.73
CA ASP A 93 -11.18 -3.94 -17.38
C ASP A 93 -10.74 -5.23 -16.65
N LYS A 94 -9.50 -5.31 -16.18
CA LYS A 94 -8.87 -6.58 -15.79
C LYS A 94 -8.38 -6.66 -14.34
N PHE A 95 -8.13 -5.55 -13.66
CA PHE A 95 -7.51 -5.54 -12.33
C PHE A 95 -8.28 -6.40 -11.32
N ALA A 96 -9.61 -6.22 -11.28
CA ALA A 96 -10.44 -6.91 -10.33
C ALA A 96 -10.41 -8.44 -10.52
N ASP A 97 -10.46 -8.90 -11.76
CA ASP A 97 -10.42 -10.33 -12.05
C ASP A 97 -9.03 -10.92 -11.79
N THR A 98 -7.97 -10.17 -12.09
CA THR A 98 -6.60 -10.57 -11.75
C THR A 98 -6.44 -10.77 -10.24
N ILE A 99 -6.90 -9.81 -9.42
CA ILE A 99 -6.85 -9.96 -7.96
C ILE A 99 -7.68 -11.15 -7.49
N LYS A 100 -8.91 -11.33 -7.97
CA LYS A 100 -9.77 -12.47 -7.60
C LYS A 100 -9.14 -13.83 -7.89
N ASN A 101 -8.39 -13.92 -8.97
CA ASN A 101 -7.73 -15.17 -9.35
C ASN A 101 -6.50 -15.47 -8.48
N LEU A 102 -5.89 -14.46 -7.89
CA LEU A 102 -4.64 -14.58 -7.13
C LEU A 102 -4.86 -14.54 -5.61
N VAL A 103 -5.92 -13.90 -5.13
CA VAL A 103 -6.24 -13.69 -3.71
C VAL A 103 -7.55 -14.41 -3.37
N GLN A 104 -7.50 -15.34 -2.42
CA GLN A 104 -8.69 -16.09 -2.04
C GLN A 104 -9.52 -15.38 -0.97
N ASN A 105 -8.88 -14.89 0.08
CA ASN A 105 -9.53 -14.25 1.22
C ASN A 105 -8.82 -12.93 1.55
N PRO A 106 -9.13 -11.83 0.84
CA PRO A 106 -8.45 -10.56 1.04
C PRO A 106 -8.70 -10.03 2.46
N LYS A 107 -7.63 -9.70 3.18
CA LYS A 107 -7.65 -9.21 4.55
C LYS A 107 -7.41 -7.72 4.62
N SER A 108 -6.40 -7.27 3.91
CA SER A 108 -5.98 -5.88 3.90
C SER A 108 -5.35 -5.52 2.55
N ALA A 109 -5.20 -4.23 2.30
CA ALA A 109 -4.50 -3.74 1.13
C ALA A 109 -3.70 -2.48 1.44
N LEU A 110 -2.60 -2.29 0.71
CA LEU A 110 -1.83 -1.06 0.67
C LEU A 110 -1.80 -0.53 -0.76
N LEU A 111 -1.94 0.77 -0.92
CA LEU A 111 -1.73 1.46 -2.20
C LEU A 111 -0.87 2.69 -1.98
N ILE A 112 0.22 2.77 -2.71
CA ILE A 112 1.12 3.93 -2.77
C ILE A 112 1.04 4.56 -4.14
N GLY A 113 1.00 5.87 -4.18
CA GLY A 113 1.03 6.67 -5.39
C GLY A 113 1.62 8.05 -5.18
N SER A 114 1.72 8.81 -6.24
CA SER A 114 2.25 10.16 -6.23
C SER A 114 1.27 11.15 -6.85
N LYS A 115 1.38 12.42 -6.42
CA LYS A 115 0.72 13.57 -7.05
C LYS A 115 1.76 14.37 -7.83
N ARG A 116 2.23 13.84 -8.93
CA ARG A 116 3.11 14.59 -9.83
C ARG A 116 2.32 15.10 -11.04
N LEU A 117 1.56 16.18 -10.80
CA LEU A 117 0.65 16.75 -11.80
C LEU A 117 1.37 17.31 -13.04
N ASP A 118 2.56 17.88 -12.85
CA ASP A 118 3.20 18.70 -13.89
C ASP A 118 3.78 17.89 -15.04
N PHE A 119 4.13 16.61 -14.80
CA PHE A 119 4.79 15.76 -15.78
C PHE A 119 3.98 14.52 -16.18
N ARG A 120 3.01 14.13 -15.38
CA ARG A 120 2.24 12.89 -15.57
C ARG A 120 0.79 13.07 -15.11
N PRO A 121 -0.07 13.59 -15.99
CA PRO A 121 -1.48 13.83 -15.65
C PRO A 121 -2.25 12.55 -15.30
N ASP A 122 -1.79 11.39 -15.76
CA ASP A 122 -2.47 10.11 -15.55
C ASP A 122 -2.20 9.49 -14.17
N SER A 123 -1.25 10.01 -13.38
CA SER A 123 -0.92 9.46 -12.07
C SER A 123 -2.09 9.50 -11.08
N ILE A 124 -2.87 10.57 -11.05
CA ILE A 124 -4.04 10.70 -10.18
C ILE A 124 -5.19 9.79 -10.64
N PRO A 125 -5.64 9.84 -11.90
CA PRO A 125 -6.67 8.94 -12.40
C PRO A 125 -6.32 7.46 -12.23
N LEU A 126 -5.05 7.08 -12.41
CA LEU A 126 -4.59 5.71 -12.16
C LEU A 126 -4.79 5.32 -10.70
N PHE A 127 -4.28 6.15 -9.76
CA PHE A 127 -4.39 5.90 -8.32
C PHE A 127 -5.86 5.78 -7.88
N GLU A 128 -6.72 6.69 -8.34
CA GLU A 128 -8.15 6.67 -8.03
C GLU A 128 -8.83 5.44 -8.61
N THR A 129 -8.51 5.07 -9.84
CA THR A 129 -9.08 3.87 -10.49
C THR A 129 -8.70 2.60 -9.72
N ILE A 130 -7.44 2.46 -9.30
CA ILE A 130 -7.00 1.33 -8.49
C ILE A 130 -7.68 1.34 -7.13
N THR A 131 -7.77 2.51 -6.49
CA THR A 131 -8.48 2.69 -5.21
C THR A 131 -9.91 2.14 -5.28
N ASP A 132 -10.66 2.51 -6.31
CA ASP A 132 -12.04 2.08 -6.50
C ASP A 132 -12.15 0.56 -6.76
N LYS A 133 -11.14 -0.03 -7.40
CA LYS A 133 -11.10 -1.49 -7.58
C LYS A 133 -10.79 -2.21 -6.27
N ILE A 134 -9.81 -1.75 -5.50
CA ILE A 134 -9.42 -2.37 -4.22
C ILE A 134 -10.56 -2.32 -3.20
N LYS A 135 -11.30 -1.22 -3.11
CA LYS A 135 -12.46 -1.08 -2.21
C LYS A 135 -13.54 -2.15 -2.41
N LYS A 136 -13.53 -2.88 -3.53
CA LYS A 136 -14.45 -4.00 -3.78
C LYS A 136 -14.01 -5.30 -3.10
N PHE A 137 -12.77 -5.39 -2.65
CA PHE A 137 -12.18 -6.59 -2.05
C PHE A 137 -11.97 -6.47 -0.55
N VAL A 138 -11.64 -5.26 -0.08
CA VAL A 138 -11.32 -5.00 1.32
C VAL A 138 -12.22 -3.90 1.87
N THR A 139 -12.47 -3.96 3.17
CA THR A 139 -13.23 -2.92 3.85
C THR A 139 -12.38 -1.63 3.96
N PRO A 140 -13.01 -0.45 4.06
CA PRO A 140 -12.26 0.80 4.24
C PRO A 140 -11.29 0.76 5.44
N SER A 141 -11.66 0.08 6.52
CA SER A 141 -10.83 -0.05 7.72
C SER A 141 -9.59 -0.92 7.53
N THR A 142 -9.51 -1.70 6.45
CA THR A 142 -8.36 -2.56 6.13
C THR A 142 -7.62 -2.12 4.88
N PHE A 143 -8.06 -1.03 4.26
CA PHE A 143 -7.42 -0.45 3.09
C PHE A 143 -6.59 0.79 3.47
N LYS A 144 -5.30 0.68 3.28
CA LYS A 144 -4.32 1.73 3.57
C LYS A 144 -3.90 2.42 2.30
N THR A 145 -3.90 3.74 2.32
CA THR A 145 -3.44 4.53 1.18
C THR A 145 -2.32 5.47 1.59
N HIS A 146 -1.42 5.69 0.68
CA HIS A 146 -0.27 6.52 0.89
C HIS A 146 0.09 7.27 -0.39
N LYS A 147 -0.03 8.57 -0.37
CA LYS A 147 0.15 9.42 -1.53
C LYS A 147 1.20 10.49 -1.24
N HIS A 148 2.34 10.38 -1.86
CA HIS A 148 3.42 11.35 -1.66
C HIS A 148 3.37 12.52 -2.64
N LYS A 149 3.78 13.69 -2.20
CA LYS A 149 3.76 14.93 -2.99
C LYS A 149 4.80 14.89 -4.11
N PHE A 150 6.06 14.79 -3.72
CA PHE A 150 7.20 14.75 -4.63
C PHE A 150 8.25 13.81 -4.04
N GLY A 151 8.65 12.82 -4.78
CA GLY A 151 9.66 11.89 -4.31
C GLY A 151 9.56 10.52 -4.96
N GLU A 152 10.09 9.56 -4.27
CA GLU A 152 10.15 8.17 -4.70
C GLU A 152 9.93 7.26 -3.51
N SER A 153 9.31 6.12 -3.74
CA SER A 153 9.18 5.10 -2.71
C SER A 153 9.55 3.72 -3.26
N ASP A 154 10.14 2.91 -2.38
CA ASP A 154 10.27 1.48 -2.54
C ASP A 154 9.37 0.81 -1.52
N ILE A 155 8.73 -0.30 -1.87
CA ILE A 155 7.88 -1.05 -0.95
C ILE A 155 8.23 -2.53 -0.95
N GLY A 156 8.07 -3.15 0.20
CA GLY A 156 8.15 -4.60 0.35
C GLY A 156 7.16 -5.09 1.41
N TYR A 157 6.69 -6.31 1.27
CA TYR A 157 5.85 -6.99 2.24
C TYR A 157 6.52 -8.27 2.71
N GLU A 158 6.52 -8.48 4.00
CA GLU A 158 7.03 -9.69 4.64
C GLU A 158 5.93 -10.35 5.47
N LYS A 159 5.54 -11.55 5.09
CA LYS A 159 4.45 -12.30 5.73
C LYS A 159 4.79 -12.71 7.16
N SER A 160 6.04 -13.05 7.45
CA SER A 160 6.48 -13.53 8.77
C SER A 160 6.18 -12.52 9.89
N THR A 161 6.19 -11.25 9.56
CA THR A 161 5.91 -10.13 10.47
C THR A 161 4.58 -9.41 10.16
N ASP A 162 3.88 -9.83 9.11
CA ASP A 162 2.71 -9.14 8.53
C ASP A 162 2.94 -7.64 8.39
N THR A 163 4.06 -7.27 7.75
CA THR A 163 4.55 -5.89 7.72
C THR A 163 4.82 -5.43 6.29
N TRP A 164 4.30 -4.25 5.97
CA TRP A 164 4.73 -3.47 4.82
C TRP A 164 5.89 -2.57 5.24
N PHE A 165 7.02 -2.73 4.56
CA PHE A 165 8.19 -1.86 4.69
C PHE A 165 8.20 -0.87 3.54
N ILE A 166 8.46 0.40 3.84
CA ILE A 166 8.42 1.48 2.88
C ILE A 166 9.68 2.32 3.07
N VAL A 167 10.50 2.40 2.03
CA VAL A 167 11.48 3.47 1.91
C VAL A 167 10.81 4.59 1.15
N THR A 168 10.91 5.81 1.64
CA THR A 168 10.41 6.95 0.92
C THR A 168 11.39 8.10 0.97
N SER A 169 11.54 8.80 -0.15
CA SER A 169 12.48 9.89 -0.30
C SER A 169 11.76 11.12 -0.82
N LYS A 170 12.03 12.27 -0.23
CA LYS A 170 11.57 13.55 -0.75
C LYS A 170 12.60 14.15 -1.71
N GLN A 171 12.11 14.85 -2.71
CA GLN A 171 12.95 15.65 -3.59
C GLN A 171 13.28 16.98 -2.91
N GLU A 172 14.57 17.24 -2.68
CA GLU A 172 15.02 18.48 -2.01
C GLU A 172 15.00 19.69 -2.97
N HIS A 173 15.27 19.45 -4.24
CA HIS A 173 15.28 20.49 -5.27
C HIS A 173 14.36 20.18 -6.43
N PRO A 174 13.36 21.03 -6.74
CA PRO A 174 12.41 20.77 -7.84
C PRO A 174 13.07 20.56 -9.21
N MET A 175 14.24 21.16 -9.43
CA MET A 175 14.98 21.09 -10.69
C MET A 175 16.01 19.97 -10.75
N LEU A 176 16.30 19.28 -9.64
CA LEU A 176 17.32 18.23 -9.57
C LEU A 176 16.66 16.90 -9.22
N LEU A 177 16.34 16.10 -10.24
CA LEU A 177 15.67 14.81 -10.09
C LEU A 177 16.44 13.81 -9.21
N ASN A 178 17.73 14.01 -9.01
CA ASN A 178 18.60 13.13 -8.23
C ASN A 178 18.86 13.62 -6.80
N SER A 179 18.29 14.75 -6.38
CA SER A 179 18.40 15.25 -5.01
C SER A 179 17.33 14.64 -4.11
N LEU A 180 17.40 13.33 -3.94
CA LEU A 180 16.49 12.60 -3.07
C LEU A 180 17.08 12.47 -1.67
N LYS A 181 16.30 12.82 -0.65
CA LYS A 181 16.62 12.61 0.75
C LYS A 181 15.61 11.65 1.37
N GLU A 182 16.09 10.57 1.95
CA GLU A 182 15.26 9.59 2.66
C GLU A 182 14.56 10.24 3.86
N ILE A 183 13.33 9.85 4.09
CA ILE A 183 12.50 10.26 5.21
C ILE A 183 12.71 9.28 6.35
N THR A 184 13.18 9.79 7.48
CA THR A 184 13.54 8.99 8.65
C THR A 184 12.92 9.48 9.95
N THR A 185 12.13 10.56 9.88
CA THR A 185 11.41 11.10 11.04
C THR A 185 9.91 11.23 10.77
N PRO A 186 9.05 11.18 11.81
CA PRO A 186 7.62 11.40 11.66
C PRO A 186 7.26 12.76 11.07
N GLU A 187 8.00 13.79 11.44
CA GLU A 187 7.82 15.16 10.95
C GLU A 187 8.09 15.25 9.45
N GLU A 188 9.21 14.68 8.99
CA GLU A 188 9.54 14.59 7.56
C GLU A 188 8.49 13.80 6.79
N LEU A 189 7.99 12.69 7.39
CA LEU A 189 6.92 11.89 6.80
C LEU A 189 5.66 12.73 6.60
N LYS A 190 5.21 13.43 7.63
CA LYS A 190 4.04 14.30 7.60
C LYS A 190 4.15 15.39 6.52
N GLU A 191 5.29 16.04 6.42
CA GLU A 191 5.54 17.11 5.45
C GLU A 191 5.53 16.60 3.99
N SER A 192 5.99 15.37 3.77
CA SER A 192 6.24 14.81 2.45
C SER A 192 5.01 14.18 1.81
N PHE A 193 3.98 13.88 2.60
CA PHE A 193 2.77 13.21 2.13
C PHE A 193 1.60 14.16 2.01
N GLU A 194 0.89 14.05 0.90
CA GLU A 194 -0.38 14.74 0.75
C GLU A 194 -1.48 14.03 1.55
N GLN A 195 -1.42 12.72 1.61
CA GLN A 195 -2.40 11.90 2.30
C GLN A 195 -1.79 10.59 2.78
N ILE A 196 -1.78 10.39 4.08
CA ILE A 196 -1.62 9.09 4.73
C ILE A 196 -2.96 8.74 5.37
N LYS A 197 -3.48 7.55 5.08
CA LYS A 197 -4.70 7.05 5.70
C LYS A 197 -4.45 5.63 6.18
N ILE A 198 -4.31 5.50 7.48
CA ILE A 198 -4.02 4.26 8.20
C ILE A 198 -5.19 3.96 9.11
N ALA A 199 -5.62 2.71 9.10
CA ALA A 199 -6.71 2.30 9.98
C ALA A 199 -6.28 2.41 11.47
N PRO A 200 -7.19 2.79 12.39
CA PRO A 200 -6.85 3.00 13.78
C PRO A 200 -6.25 1.77 14.50
N GLN A 201 -6.61 0.58 14.03
CA GLN A 201 -6.09 -0.69 14.58
C GLN A 201 -4.73 -1.08 14.01
N ASP A 202 -4.24 -0.42 12.96
CA ASP A 202 -2.95 -0.72 12.38
C ASP A 202 -1.84 0.02 13.13
N ARG A 203 -0.64 -0.57 13.12
CA ARG A 203 0.53 0.04 13.72
C ARG A 203 1.37 0.70 12.63
N LEU A 204 1.72 1.94 12.88
CA LEU A 204 2.60 2.74 12.03
C LEU A 204 3.91 3.02 12.75
N PHE A 205 5.02 2.79 12.06
CA PHE A 205 6.35 3.10 12.55
C PHE A 205 7.10 3.97 11.57
N VAL A 206 7.93 4.86 12.09
CA VAL A 206 8.97 5.54 11.33
C VAL A 206 10.29 5.18 11.99
N MET A 207 11.13 4.45 11.28
CA MET A 207 12.25 3.73 11.86
C MET A 207 11.78 2.85 13.03
N ASP A 208 12.31 3.00 14.22
CA ASP A 208 11.90 2.25 15.41
C ASP A 208 10.87 2.99 16.29
N LYS A 209 10.45 4.19 15.87
CA LYS A 209 9.47 4.99 16.61
C LYS A 209 8.05 4.65 16.16
N GLU A 210 7.24 4.14 17.06
CA GLU A 210 5.80 3.95 16.81
C GLU A 210 5.08 5.31 16.78
N ILE A 211 4.24 5.49 15.79
CA ILE A 211 3.41 6.67 15.59
C ILE A 211 1.99 6.33 16.01
N THR A 212 1.47 7.08 16.96
CA THR A 212 0.12 6.82 17.49
C THR A 212 -0.90 7.82 16.93
N LYS A 213 -2.19 7.43 16.95
CA LYS A 213 -3.30 8.31 16.58
C LYS A 213 -3.36 9.57 17.45
N SER A 214 -2.91 9.49 18.72
CA SER A 214 -2.86 10.63 19.62
C SER A 214 -1.79 11.66 19.25
N ASP A 215 -0.65 11.21 18.70
CA ASP A 215 0.46 12.08 18.33
C ASP A 215 0.24 12.73 16.96
N TYR A 216 -0.33 11.98 16.02
CA TYR A 216 -0.53 12.38 14.62
C TYR A 216 -1.92 11.95 14.10
N PRO A 217 -3.02 12.52 14.62
CA PRO A 217 -4.38 12.08 14.30
C PRO A 217 -4.72 12.18 12.82
N GLU A 218 -4.08 13.10 12.09
CA GLU A 218 -4.30 13.29 10.65
C GLU A 218 -3.78 12.16 9.77
N MET A 219 -2.88 11.31 10.28
CA MET A 219 -2.33 10.15 9.57
C MET A 219 -3.25 8.92 9.64
N PHE A 220 -4.24 8.95 10.52
CA PHE A 220 -5.15 7.82 10.73
C PHE A 220 -6.54 8.11 10.18
N LEU A 221 -7.22 7.05 9.74
CA LEU A 221 -8.64 7.13 9.43
C LEU A 221 -9.41 7.53 10.67
N GLN A 222 -10.39 8.40 10.48
CA GLN A 222 -11.36 8.71 11.53
C GLN A 222 -12.37 7.57 11.64
N ASP A 223 -12.77 7.26 12.87
CA ASP A 223 -13.77 6.23 13.14
C ASP A 223 -15.11 6.61 12.56
#